data_da9b8cb2073642e27236f09e3493dfe9
#
_entry.id   da9b8cb2073642e27236f09e3493dfe9
#
_cell.length_a   1.000
_cell.length_b   1.000
_cell.length_c   1.000
_cell.angle_alpha   90.00
_cell.angle_beta   90.00
_cell.angle_gamma   90.00
#
_symmetry.space_group_name_H-M   'P 1'
#
loop_
_entity.id
_entity.type
_entity.pdbx_description
1 polymer ?
#
loop_
_entity_poly.entity_id
_entity_poly.type
_entity_poly.pdbx_seq_one_letter_code
_entity_poly.pdbx_strand_id
1 'polypeptide(L)'
;MKILVLFILFSLSYCSNYEDFKRINNEQQLNDFIQSSSLNVLVFVDKQQCNTENDEKCLQQRSQLEQIHDLCTSENIQFALSTNTTIAEKNFNIYGSLPKLCFFRNGFPVIYSGLLSNMDTIQEWFGEVREQLTRVLDDKTFEHDTQATTGSTTGDWFILFKKTNESHSLLPVWEAASLHFRNRAIFAYVNVDTSPILQQRFHLFNLPTFILLKQGKMYRYESASWKQTAFVEFIENGYQKVKAEQVPVEPSAFSLFSEKAAKIIPMYLVVVPMICLAAVLIALVSGFTKKKKTTTERTTFQVKID
;
A
#
# COMPACT_ATOMS: atom_id res chain seq x y z
N MET A 1 -15.62 64.64 -32.44
CA MET A 1 -16.20 64.07 -31.19
C MET A 1 -15.96 62.58 -31.22
N LYS A 2 -14.85 62.10 -30.61
CA LYS A 2 -14.48 60.66 -30.54
C LYS A 2 -15.01 60.13 -29.24
N ILE A 3 -15.95 59.20 -29.34
CA ILE A 3 -16.49 58.47 -28.20
C ILE A 3 -15.47 57.38 -27.85
N LEU A 4 -14.80 57.57 -26.72
CA LEU A 4 -13.91 56.57 -26.12
C LEU A 4 -14.78 55.55 -25.40
N VAL A 5 -14.99 54.38 -25.99
CA VAL A 5 -15.67 53.24 -25.33
C VAL A 5 -14.65 52.58 -24.43
N LEU A 6 -14.75 52.87 -23.12
CA LEU A 6 -13.96 52.22 -22.07
C LEU A 6 -14.53 50.80 -21.84
N PHE A 7 -13.91 49.80 -22.41
CA PHE A 7 -14.17 48.41 -22.03
C PHE A 7 -13.59 48.19 -20.64
N ILE A 8 -14.41 48.32 -19.61
CA ILE A 8 -14.13 47.82 -18.27
C ILE A 8 -14.32 46.29 -18.37
N LEU A 9 -13.22 45.60 -18.55
CA LEU A 9 -13.15 44.17 -18.31
C LEU A 9 -13.34 43.95 -16.80
N PHE A 10 -14.56 43.77 -16.37
CA PHE A 10 -14.86 43.13 -15.10
C PHE A 10 -14.32 41.70 -15.21
N SER A 11 -13.11 41.51 -14.73
CA SER A 11 -12.67 40.18 -14.29
C SER A 11 -13.58 39.83 -13.10
N LEU A 12 -14.66 39.13 -13.36
CA LEU A 12 -15.40 38.41 -12.33
C LEU A 12 -14.40 37.39 -11.75
N SER A 13 -13.68 37.83 -10.71
CA SER A 13 -13.06 36.92 -9.79
C SER A 13 -14.21 36.08 -9.22
N TYR A 14 -14.38 34.90 -9.75
CA TYR A 14 -15.23 33.87 -9.16
C TYR A 14 -14.61 33.53 -7.82
N CYS A 15 -14.98 34.26 -6.76
CA CYS A 15 -14.67 33.89 -5.40
C CYS A 15 -15.47 32.61 -5.13
N SER A 16 -14.81 31.47 -5.08
CA SER A 16 -15.46 30.22 -4.75
C SER A 16 -15.92 30.30 -3.30
N ASN A 17 -17.22 30.19 -3.07
CA ASN A 17 -17.77 30.17 -1.73
C ASN A 17 -17.41 28.86 -1.02
N TYR A 18 -16.90 28.93 0.21
CA TYR A 18 -16.63 27.78 1.07
C TYR A 18 -17.81 26.80 1.17
N GLU A 19 -19.05 27.31 1.10
CA GLU A 19 -20.28 26.50 1.13
C GLU A 19 -20.45 25.61 -0.09
N ASP A 20 -19.87 25.98 -1.24
CA ASP A 20 -20.00 25.26 -2.52
C ASP A 20 -18.97 24.12 -2.67
N PHE A 21 -18.02 23.98 -1.75
CA PHE A 21 -16.98 22.97 -1.85
C PHE A 21 -17.55 21.56 -1.75
N LYS A 22 -17.08 20.65 -2.62
CA LYS A 22 -17.42 19.25 -2.58
C LYS A 22 -17.08 18.65 -1.22
N ARG A 23 -18.03 17.95 -0.59
CA ARG A 23 -17.86 17.32 0.72
C ARG A 23 -17.76 15.80 0.58
N ILE A 24 -16.77 15.21 1.28
CA ILE A 24 -16.56 13.77 1.36
C ILE A 24 -16.90 13.31 2.77
N ASN A 25 -17.97 12.52 2.92
CA ASN A 25 -18.50 12.13 4.22
C ASN A 25 -18.40 10.60 4.48
N ASN A 26 -18.17 9.80 3.43
CA ASN A 26 -18.07 8.34 3.53
C ASN A 26 -17.05 7.76 2.53
N GLU A 27 -16.73 6.47 2.69
CA GLU A 27 -15.73 5.77 1.87
C GLU A 27 -16.12 5.67 0.39
N GLN A 28 -17.42 5.54 0.08
CA GLN A 28 -17.87 5.49 -1.31
C GLN A 28 -17.61 6.81 -2.01
N GLN A 29 -17.98 7.93 -1.40
CA GLN A 29 -17.69 9.27 -1.95
C GLN A 29 -16.19 9.53 -2.08
N LEU A 30 -15.38 9.01 -1.14
CA LEU A 30 -13.93 9.08 -1.23
C LEU A 30 -13.40 8.35 -2.45
N ASN A 31 -13.82 7.11 -2.66
CA ASN A 31 -13.40 6.31 -3.82
C ASN A 31 -13.83 6.95 -5.13
N ASP A 32 -15.07 7.42 -5.22
CA ASP A 32 -15.58 8.12 -6.41
C ASP A 32 -14.79 9.41 -6.68
N PHE A 33 -14.42 10.15 -5.61
CA PHE A 33 -13.61 11.35 -5.72
C PHE A 33 -12.19 11.05 -6.21
N ILE A 34 -11.53 10.05 -5.63
CA ILE A 34 -10.16 9.67 -6.02
C ILE A 34 -10.10 9.21 -7.48
N GLN A 35 -11.16 8.55 -7.97
CA GLN A 35 -11.25 8.08 -9.35
C GLN A 35 -11.74 9.15 -10.34
N SER A 36 -12.26 10.28 -9.86
CA SER A 36 -12.85 11.32 -10.73
C SER A 36 -11.84 12.07 -11.59
N SER A 37 -10.57 12.11 -11.18
CA SER A 37 -9.48 12.78 -11.89
C SER A 37 -8.13 12.12 -11.59
N SER A 38 -7.14 12.37 -12.44
CA SER A 38 -5.75 11.96 -12.18
C SER A 38 -5.11 12.72 -11.02
N LEU A 39 -5.56 13.96 -10.75
CA LEU A 39 -5.05 14.82 -9.69
C LEU A 39 -6.21 15.31 -8.81
N ASN A 40 -6.16 14.96 -7.53
CA ASN A 40 -7.19 15.33 -6.57
C ASN A 40 -6.55 15.82 -5.25
N VAL A 41 -7.14 16.81 -4.62
CA VAL A 41 -6.79 17.30 -3.29
C VAL A 41 -7.96 17.13 -2.34
N LEU A 42 -7.74 16.46 -1.23
CA LEU A 42 -8.68 16.33 -0.13
C LEU A 42 -8.10 17.00 1.12
N VAL A 43 -8.82 17.98 1.67
CA VAL A 43 -8.43 18.62 2.93
C VAL A 43 -9.34 18.13 4.05
N PHE A 44 -8.73 17.56 5.07
CA PHE A 44 -9.41 17.20 6.30
C PHE A 44 -9.46 18.40 7.25
N VAL A 45 -10.65 18.76 7.69
CA VAL A 45 -10.90 19.90 8.57
C VAL A 45 -11.66 19.48 9.82
N ASP A 46 -11.47 20.20 10.92
CA ASP A 46 -12.21 19.93 12.15
C ASP A 46 -13.64 20.48 12.03
N LYS A 47 -14.61 19.63 12.36
CA LYS A 47 -16.02 19.98 12.37
C LYS A 47 -16.36 21.00 13.45
N GLN A 48 -15.60 21.03 14.55
CA GLN A 48 -15.92 21.85 15.73
C GLN A 48 -15.35 23.28 15.66
N GLN A 49 -14.33 23.53 14.83
CA GLN A 49 -13.65 24.83 14.81
C GLN A 49 -14.44 25.96 14.15
N CYS A 50 -15.53 25.67 13.43
CA CYS A 50 -16.29 26.68 12.69
C CYS A 50 -17.77 26.78 13.05
N ASN A 51 -18.13 26.57 14.33
CA ASN A 51 -19.51 26.66 14.77
C ASN A 51 -20.04 28.08 15.02
N THR A 52 -19.18 29.10 15.04
CA THR A 52 -19.56 30.50 15.19
C THR A 52 -19.03 31.29 14.00
N GLU A 53 -19.92 31.96 13.28
CA GLU A 53 -19.60 32.78 12.07
C GLU A 53 -18.61 33.94 12.32
N ASN A 54 -18.38 34.31 13.59
CA ASN A 54 -17.54 35.43 14.00
C ASN A 54 -16.21 35.01 14.66
N ASP A 55 -15.82 33.72 14.63
CA ASP A 55 -14.52 33.32 15.14
C ASP A 55 -13.43 33.66 14.12
N GLU A 56 -12.49 34.53 14.50
CA GLU A 56 -11.35 34.94 13.67
C GLU A 56 -10.54 33.81 13.11
N LYS A 57 -10.36 32.71 13.90
CA LYS A 57 -9.69 31.50 13.46
C LYS A 57 -10.48 30.77 12.37
N CYS A 58 -11.80 30.76 12.48
CA CYS A 58 -12.66 30.17 11.47
C CYS A 58 -12.60 30.96 10.15
N LEU A 59 -12.68 32.28 10.21
CA LEU A 59 -12.55 33.14 9.03
C LEU A 59 -11.19 32.95 8.35
N GLN A 60 -10.11 32.88 9.13
CA GLN A 60 -8.78 32.63 8.62
C GLN A 60 -8.67 31.25 7.95
N GLN A 61 -9.23 30.21 8.57
CA GLN A 61 -9.23 28.86 7.98
C GLN A 61 -10.04 28.80 6.68
N ARG A 62 -11.21 29.44 6.63
CA ARG A 62 -12.02 29.54 5.40
C ARG A 62 -11.24 30.23 4.28
N SER A 63 -10.63 31.38 4.56
CA SER A 63 -9.80 32.08 3.58
C SER A 63 -8.64 31.25 3.07
N GLN A 64 -7.97 30.47 3.93
CA GLN A 64 -6.92 29.54 3.52
C GLN A 64 -7.46 28.45 2.59
N LEU A 65 -8.61 27.87 2.90
CA LEU A 65 -9.23 26.83 2.07
C LEU A 65 -9.67 27.35 0.71
N GLU A 66 -10.18 28.57 0.65
CA GLU A 66 -10.52 29.25 -0.61
C GLU A 66 -9.26 29.49 -1.47
N GLN A 67 -8.17 29.94 -0.88
CA GLN A 67 -6.89 30.11 -1.59
C GLN A 67 -6.34 28.77 -2.12
N ILE A 68 -6.42 27.68 -1.31
CA ILE A 68 -6.01 26.35 -1.76
C ILE A 68 -6.93 25.85 -2.90
N HIS A 69 -8.23 26.10 -2.82
CA HIS A 69 -9.18 25.76 -3.87
C HIS A 69 -8.85 26.49 -5.19
N ASP A 70 -8.57 27.80 -5.11
CA ASP A 70 -8.22 28.62 -6.27
C ASP A 70 -6.90 28.14 -6.90
N LEU A 71 -5.91 27.80 -6.07
CA LEU A 71 -4.66 27.19 -6.51
C LEU A 71 -4.92 25.84 -7.21
N CYS A 72 -5.74 24.97 -6.62
CA CYS A 72 -6.11 23.70 -7.23
C CYS A 72 -6.81 23.90 -8.59
N THR A 73 -7.69 24.89 -8.69
CA THR A 73 -8.39 25.23 -9.92
C THR A 73 -7.42 25.69 -11.02
N SER A 74 -6.47 26.56 -10.67
CA SER A 74 -5.44 27.05 -11.60
C SER A 74 -4.51 25.93 -12.11
N GLU A 75 -4.27 24.90 -11.30
CA GLU A 75 -3.42 23.75 -11.59
C GLU A 75 -4.19 22.55 -12.18
N ASN A 76 -5.51 22.72 -12.43
CA ASN A 76 -6.43 21.68 -12.92
C ASN A 76 -6.48 20.43 -11.98
N ILE A 77 -6.51 20.70 -10.68
CA ILE A 77 -6.60 19.69 -9.61
C ILE A 77 -8.02 19.73 -9.05
N GLN A 78 -8.67 18.59 -8.88
CA GLN A 78 -9.97 18.50 -8.22
C GLN A 78 -9.81 18.71 -6.72
N PHE A 79 -10.71 19.50 -6.12
CA PHE A 79 -10.66 19.84 -4.69
C PHE A 79 -11.90 19.32 -3.95
N ALA A 80 -11.71 18.81 -2.73
CA ALA A 80 -12.79 18.46 -1.82
C ALA A 80 -12.38 18.65 -0.36
N LEU A 81 -13.38 18.73 0.53
CA LEU A 81 -13.21 18.76 1.98
C LEU A 81 -13.78 17.51 2.64
N SER A 82 -13.24 17.13 3.79
CA SER A 82 -13.82 16.13 4.67
C SER A 82 -13.72 16.56 6.13
N THR A 83 -14.79 16.33 6.88
CA THR A 83 -14.81 16.46 8.35
C THR A 83 -14.84 15.12 9.03
N ASN A 84 -14.69 14.03 8.27
CA ASN A 84 -14.74 12.67 8.79
C ASN A 84 -13.35 12.23 9.27
N THR A 85 -13.11 12.35 10.58
CA THR A 85 -11.85 11.95 11.22
C THR A 85 -11.58 10.45 11.10
N THR A 86 -12.63 9.61 11.08
CA THR A 86 -12.47 8.16 10.91
C THR A 86 -11.87 7.81 9.55
N ILE A 87 -12.27 8.50 8.49
CA ILE A 87 -11.64 8.35 7.16
C ILE A 87 -10.18 8.81 7.20
N ALA A 88 -9.90 9.95 7.85
CA ALA A 88 -8.56 10.49 7.97
C ALA A 88 -7.61 9.51 8.68
N GLU A 89 -8.05 8.95 9.79
CA GLU A 89 -7.26 8.02 10.59
C GLU A 89 -7.08 6.67 9.89
N LYS A 90 -8.19 6.05 9.48
CA LYS A 90 -8.18 4.69 8.93
C LYS A 90 -7.49 4.61 7.57
N ASN A 91 -7.73 5.58 6.68
CA ASN A 91 -7.28 5.49 5.30
C ASN A 91 -5.96 6.21 5.05
N PHE A 92 -5.59 7.18 5.92
CA PHE A 92 -4.43 8.04 5.67
C PHE A 92 -3.47 8.16 6.85
N ASN A 93 -3.73 7.45 7.95
CA ASN A 93 -2.92 7.53 9.18
C ASN A 93 -2.76 8.98 9.68
N ILE A 94 -3.80 9.80 9.49
CA ILE A 94 -3.82 11.19 9.91
C ILE A 94 -4.39 11.28 11.32
N TYR A 95 -3.55 11.60 12.29
CA TYR A 95 -3.92 11.79 13.69
C TYR A 95 -3.53 13.20 14.16
N GLY A 96 -4.25 13.70 15.16
CA GLY A 96 -3.93 14.96 15.83
C GLY A 96 -4.57 16.19 15.16
N SER A 97 -3.87 17.32 15.18
CA SER A 97 -4.43 18.61 14.76
C SER A 97 -4.75 18.68 13.27
N LEU A 98 -5.95 19.13 12.96
CA LEU A 98 -6.39 19.51 11.62
C LEU A 98 -6.26 21.04 11.46
N PRO A 99 -6.22 21.58 10.24
CA PRO A 99 -6.43 20.90 8.96
C PRO A 99 -5.20 20.14 8.43
N LYS A 100 -5.44 19.12 7.57
CA LYS A 100 -4.42 18.37 6.86
C LYS A 100 -4.80 18.18 5.41
N LEU A 101 -3.84 18.36 4.51
CA LEU A 101 -4.01 18.22 3.06
C LEU A 101 -3.43 16.90 2.58
N CYS A 102 -4.23 16.16 1.81
CA CYS A 102 -3.82 14.95 1.11
C CYS A 102 -3.98 15.15 -0.40
N PHE A 103 -2.91 14.93 -1.16
CA PHE A 103 -2.90 15.02 -2.61
C PHE A 103 -2.84 13.63 -3.23
N PHE A 104 -3.65 13.38 -4.25
CA PHE A 104 -3.73 12.10 -4.94
C PHE A 104 -3.25 12.27 -6.37
N ARG A 105 -2.36 11.40 -6.82
CA ARG A 105 -1.87 11.27 -8.19
C ARG A 105 -2.24 9.89 -8.70
N ASN A 106 -3.14 9.83 -9.67
CA ASN A 106 -3.69 8.56 -10.18
C ASN A 106 -4.15 7.62 -9.03
N GLY A 107 -4.78 8.19 -8.02
CA GLY A 107 -5.23 7.47 -6.82
C GLY A 107 -4.17 7.23 -5.75
N PHE A 108 -2.89 7.56 -6.00
CA PHE A 108 -1.82 7.37 -5.02
C PHE A 108 -1.66 8.60 -4.12
N PRO A 109 -1.88 8.48 -2.80
CA PRO A 109 -1.93 9.62 -1.89
C PRO A 109 -0.56 10.05 -1.36
N VAL A 110 -0.41 11.34 -1.05
CA VAL A 110 0.69 11.91 -0.26
C VAL A 110 0.16 12.99 0.67
N ILE A 111 0.67 13.06 1.90
CA ILE A 111 0.28 14.06 2.90
C ILE A 111 1.23 15.25 2.84
N TYR A 112 0.65 16.45 2.84
CA TYR A 112 1.40 17.68 3.02
C TYR A 112 1.76 17.87 4.50
N SER A 113 3.04 18.09 4.77
CA SER A 113 3.57 18.22 6.14
C SER A 113 3.82 19.67 6.55
N GLY A 114 3.68 20.62 5.62
CA GLY A 114 3.89 22.05 5.85
C GLY A 114 2.68 22.76 6.44
N LEU A 115 2.82 24.08 6.58
CA LEU A 115 1.75 24.96 7.04
C LEU A 115 0.84 25.34 5.86
N LEU A 116 -0.47 25.20 6.02
CA LEU A 116 -1.45 25.51 4.98
C LEU A 116 -1.63 27.02 4.74
N SER A 117 -0.95 27.86 5.51
CA SER A 117 -0.97 29.33 5.35
C SER A 117 -0.02 29.86 4.27
N ASN A 118 0.88 29.04 3.75
CA ASN A 118 1.84 29.44 2.72
C ASN A 118 1.50 28.82 1.37
N MET A 119 0.84 29.58 0.51
CA MET A 119 0.39 29.11 -0.80
C MET A 119 1.54 28.82 -1.75
N ASP A 120 2.61 29.63 -1.73
CA ASP A 120 3.79 29.42 -2.58
C ASP A 120 4.43 28.06 -2.28
N THR A 121 4.57 27.72 -1.00
CA THR A 121 5.11 26.42 -0.58
C THR A 121 4.19 25.26 -0.97
N ILE A 122 2.88 25.44 -0.94
CA ILE A 122 1.92 24.42 -1.40
C ILE A 122 2.05 24.23 -2.91
N GLN A 123 2.18 25.31 -3.67
CA GLN A 123 2.34 25.25 -5.12
C GLN A 123 3.65 24.56 -5.52
N GLU A 124 4.77 24.93 -4.90
CA GLU A 124 6.05 24.25 -5.08
C GLU A 124 5.93 22.74 -4.78
N TRP A 125 5.31 22.44 -3.64
CA TRP A 125 5.08 21.05 -3.24
C TRP A 125 4.21 20.27 -4.23
N PHE A 126 3.15 20.86 -4.80
CA PHE A 126 2.38 20.23 -5.87
C PHE A 126 3.27 19.85 -7.08
N GLY A 127 4.20 20.74 -7.44
CA GLY A 127 5.18 20.46 -8.50
C GLY A 127 6.09 19.26 -8.17
N GLU A 128 6.55 19.20 -6.91
CA GLU A 128 7.46 18.14 -6.45
C GLU A 128 6.80 16.77 -6.36
N VAL A 129 5.53 16.70 -6.01
CA VAL A 129 4.82 15.44 -5.74
C VAL A 129 3.87 15.00 -6.85
N ARG A 130 3.92 15.61 -8.03
CA ARG A 130 3.07 15.20 -9.18
C ARG A 130 3.27 13.76 -9.59
N GLU A 131 4.48 13.26 -9.44
CA GLU A 131 4.82 11.86 -9.68
C GLU A 131 5.02 11.10 -8.37
N GLN A 132 4.80 9.80 -8.42
CA GLN A 132 5.08 8.93 -7.29
C GLN A 132 6.60 8.86 -7.05
N LEU A 133 7.03 9.12 -5.82
CA LEU A 133 8.44 9.14 -5.43
C LEU A 133 8.92 7.76 -4.97
N THR A 134 8.02 6.97 -4.37
CA THR A 134 8.35 5.63 -3.88
C THR A 134 8.35 4.62 -5.02
N ARG A 135 9.32 3.69 -5.01
CA ARG A 135 9.42 2.61 -5.98
C ARG A 135 8.61 1.40 -5.55
N VAL A 136 8.12 0.65 -6.52
CA VAL A 136 7.50 -0.65 -6.29
C VAL A 136 8.51 -1.73 -6.62
N LEU A 137 8.78 -2.62 -5.66
CA LEU A 137 9.69 -3.75 -5.85
C LEU A 137 8.93 -5.06 -5.71
N ASP A 138 9.39 -6.07 -6.42
CA ASP A 138 8.88 -7.44 -6.38
C ASP A 138 10.04 -8.47 -6.36
N ASP A 139 9.71 -9.75 -6.38
CA ASP A 139 10.68 -10.85 -6.39
C ASP A 139 11.69 -10.79 -7.55
N LYS A 140 11.37 -10.08 -8.64
CA LYS A 140 12.21 -10.01 -9.84
C LYS A 140 13.08 -8.76 -9.87
N THR A 141 12.53 -7.64 -9.38
CA THR A 141 13.18 -6.33 -9.48
C THR A 141 14.02 -6.00 -8.26
N PHE A 142 13.74 -6.62 -7.12
CA PHE A 142 14.37 -6.28 -5.85
C PHE A 142 15.91 -6.30 -5.92
N GLU A 143 16.50 -7.42 -6.27
CA GLU A 143 17.96 -7.53 -6.28
C GLU A 143 18.61 -6.73 -7.42
N HIS A 144 17.96 -6.69 -8.58
CA HIS A 144 18.39 -5.88 -9.71
C HIS A 144 18.50 -4.39 -9.35
N ASP A 145 17.50 -3.86 -8.66
CA ASP A 145 17.42 -2.42 -8.36
C ASP A 145 18.25 -2.05 -7.11
N THR A 146 18.18 -2.88 -6.06
CA THR A 146 18.83 -2.57 -4.78
C THR A 146 20.28 -3.00 -4.70
N GLN A 147 20.65 -4.08 -5.42
CA GLN A 147 21.94 -4.77 -5.31
C GLN A 147 22.31 -5.10 -3.86
N ALA A 148 21.30 -5.46 -3.07
CA ALA A 148 21.39 -5.57 -1.62
C ALA A 148 22.44 -6.60 -1.15
N THR A 149 22.62 -7.73 -1.89
CA THR A 149 23.55 -8.80 -1.53
C THR A 149 25.00 -8.47 -1.87
N THR A 150 25.26 -7.62 -2.85
CA THR A 150 26.64 -7.32 -3.29
C THR A 150 27.36 -6.34 -2.39
N GLY A 151 26.62 -5.64 -1.51
CA GLY A 151 27.15 -4.56 -0.69
C GLY A 151 27.51 -3.28 -1.45
N SER A 152 27.49 -3.36 -2.79
CA SER A 152 27.70 -2.23 -3.70
C SER A 152 26.34 -1.60 -4.01
N THR A 153 25.75 -0.99 -3.01
CA THR A 153 24.38 -0.49 -3.10
C THR A 153 24.24 0.65 -4.10
N THR A 154 23.12 0.64 -4.82
CA THR A 154 22.70 1.77 -5.68
C THR A 154 22.28 3.00 -4.85
N GLY A 155 22.47 2.96 -3.54
CA GLY A 155 22.13 3.97 -2.54
C GLY A 155 21.58 3.34 -1.26
N ASP A 156 21.14 4.19 -0.33
CA ASP A 156 20.41 3.74 0.85
C ASP A 156 18.94 3.49 0.46
N TRP A 157 18.41 2.31 0.82
CA TRP A 157 17.04 1.92 0.52
C TRP A 157 16.24 1.75 1.81
N PHE A 158 15.12 2.43 1.92
CA PHE A 158 14.17 2.18 3.00
C PHE A 158 12.90 1.55 2.43
N ILE A 159 12.62 0.30 2.83
CA ILE A 159 11.66 -0.56 2.17
C ILE A 159 10.54 -0.95 3.13
N LEU A 160 9.30 -0.67 2.72
CA LEU A 160 8.08 -1.11 3.40
C LEU A 160 7.59 -2.42 2.80
N PHE A 161 7.54 -3.47 3.59
CA PHE A 161 6.90 -4.73 3.26
C PHE A 161 5.48 -4.76 3.83
N LYS A 162 4.49 -4.96 2.97
CA LYS A 162 3.06 -4.92 3.34
C LYS A 162 2.23 -5.93 2.57
N LYS A 163 1.02 -6.25 3.06
CA LYS A 163 0.01 -6.99 2.28
C LYS A 163 -0.84 -6.06 1.42
N THR A 164 -1.55 -6.63 0.45
CA THR A 164 -2.41 -5.90 -0.48
C THR A 164 -3.42 -5.01 0.24
N ASN A 165 -4.15 -5.56 1.20
CA ASN A 165 -5.25 -4.88 1.88
C ASN A 165 -4.85 -4.22 3.21
N GLU A 166 -3.64 -4.49 3.68
CA GLU A 166 -3.11 -3.90 4.89
C GLU A 166 -2.22 -2.70 4.54
N SER A 167 -2.22 -1.70 5.40
CA SER A 167 -1.29 -0.57 5.31
C SER A 167 -1.49 0.40 4.14
N HIS A 168 -2.68 0.44 3.51
CA HIS A 168 -3.00 1.53 2.58
C HIS A 168 -2.86 2.90 3.26
N SER A 169 -3.22 2.98 4.54
CA SER A 169 -3.08 4.21 5.35
C SER A 169 -1.63 4.65 5.58
N LEU A 170 -0.66 3.76 5.40
CA LEU A 170 0.77 4.11 5.55
C LEU A 170 1.37 4.77 4.30
N LEU A 171 0.83 4.48 3.11
CA LEU A 171 1.38 4.99 1.85
C LEU A 171 1.46 6.52 1.81
N PRO A 172 0.47 7.30 2.28
CA PRO A 172 0.56 8.76 2.28
C PRO A 172 1.72 9.30 3.12
N VAL A 173 1.93 8.70 4.29
CA VAL A 173 3.03 9.07 5.20
C VAL A 173 4.37 8.60 4.64
N TRP A 174 4.39 7.39 4.04
CA TRP A 174 5.57 6.81 3.40
C TRP A 174 6.07 7.67 2.25
N GLU A 175 5.16 8.14 1.42
CA GLU A 175 5.45 9.04 0.31
C GLU A 175 5.94 10.41 0.78
N ALA A 176 5.33 10.97 1.83
CA ALA A 176 5.79 12.22 2.44
C ALA A 176 7.19 12.09 3.05
N ALA A 177 7.52 10.94 3.63
CA ALA A 177 8.87 10.67 4.12
C ALA A 177 9.88 10.52 2.96
N SER A 178 9.48 9.89 1.86
CA SER A 178 10.30 9.78 0.64
C SER A 178 10.69 11.15 0.09
N LEU A 179 9.76 12.11 0.07
CA LEU A 179 10.04 13.48 -0.36
C LEU A 179 11.14 14.12 0.47
N HIS A 180 11.09 13.96 1.80
CA HIS A 180 12.11 14.50 2.71
C HIS A 180 13.53 13.98 2.40
N PHE A 181 13.64 12.72 1.90
CA PHE A 181 14.92 12.09 1.57
C PHE A 181 15.25 12.11 0.08
N ARG A 182 14.59 12.95 -0.72
CA ARG A 182 14.88 13.06 -2.15
C ARG A 182 16.38 13.20 -2.38
N ASN A 183 16.96 12.33 -3.22
CA ASN A 183 18.38 12.24 -3.52
C ASN A 183 19.31 11.79 -2.37
N ARG A 184 18.80 11.40 -1.21
CA ARG A 184 19.60 10.87 -0.08
C ARG A 184 19.32 9.41 0.24
N ALA A 185 18.06 9.00 0.13
CA ALA A 185 17.63 7.63 0.30
C ALA A 185 16.45 7.32 -0.63
N ILE A 186 16.37 6.09 -1.09
CA ILE A 186 15.32 5.61 -1.99
C ILE A 186 14.28 4.87 -1.14
N PHE A 187 13.05 5.34 -1.21
CA PHE A 187 11.92 4.66 -0.58
C PHE A 187 11.26 3.71 -1.57
N ALA A 188 10.92 2.53 -1.08
CA ALA A 188 10.22 1.53 -1.87
C ALA A 188 9.17 0.80 -1.02
N TYR A 189 8.24 0.12 -1.68
CA TYR A 189 7.40 -0.85 -1.00
C TYR A 189 7.31 -2.15 -1.79
N VAL A 190 7.09 -3.24 -1.06
CA VAL A 190 6.91 -4.59 -1.56
C VAL A 190 5.56 -5.10 -1.10
N ASN A 191 4.76 -5.62 -2.03
CA ASN A 191 3.57 -6.39 -1.67
C ASN A 191 3.97 -7.86 -1.50
N VAL A 192 3.93 -8.35 -0.27
CA VAL A 192 4.36 -9.72 0.04
C VAL A 192 3.40 -10.79 -0.51
N ASP A 193 2.12 -10.45 -0.74
CA ASP A 193 1.17 -11.39 -1.35
C ASP A 193 1.56 -11.77 -2.78
N THR A 194 2.24 -10.85 -3.48
CA THR A 194 2.76 -11.07 -4.85
C THR A 194 4.26 -11.33 -4.89
N SER A 195 4.94 -11.27 -3.74
CA SER A 195 6.40 -11.42 -3.63
C SER A 195 6.78 -12.40 -2.51
N PRO A 196 6.36 -13.68 -2.61
CA PRO A 196 6.57 -14.69 -1.56
C PRO A 196 8.04 -15.04 -1.36
N ILE A 197 8.90 -14.89 -2.36
CA ILE A 197 10.34 -15.15 -2.25
C ILE A 197 10.98 -14.12 -1.31
N LEU A 198 10.63 -12.85 -1.46
CA LEU A 198 11.10 -11.79 -0.56
C LEU A 198 10.56 -11.96 0.85
N GLN A 199 9.28 -12.38 1.00
CA GLN A 199 8.71 -12.66 2.31
C GLN A 199 9.52 -13.72 3.06
N GLN A 200 9.86 -14.81 2.39
CA GLN A 200 10.66 -15.89 2.96
C GLN A 200 12.10 -15.45 3.22
N ARG A 201 12.74 -14.81 2.25
CA ARG A 201 14.13 -14.34 2.30
C ARG A 201 14.41 -13.44 3.51
N PHE A 202 13.52 -12.48 3.78
CA PHE A 202 13.65 -11.52 4.88
C PHE A 202 12.95 -11.95 6.18
N HIS A 203 12.38 -13.16 6.24
CA HIS A 203 11.64 -13.70 7.39
C HIS A 203 10.54 -12.76 7.88
N LEU A 204 9.66 -12.34 6.96
CA LEU A 204 8.62 -11.36 7.23
C LEU A 204 7.37 -12.04 7.80
N PHE A 205 7.37 -12.31 9.12
CA PHE A 205 6.25 -12.95 9.81
C PHE A 205 5.20 -11.95 10.28
N ASN A 206 5.63 -10.76 10.66
CA ASN A 206 4.77 -9.67 11.10
C ASN A 206 4.82 -8.53 10.09
N LEU A 207 3.66 -8.04 9.68
CA LEU A 207 3.53 -6.97 8.71
C LEU A 207 2.69 -5.82 9.32
N PRO A 208 2.91 -4.59 8.93
CA PRO A 208 3.97 -4.13 8.04
C PRO A 208 5.37 -4.23 8.68
N THR A 209 6.39 -4.50 7.86
CA THR A 209 7.81 -4.49 8.27
C THR A 209 8.56 -3.45 7.46
N PHE A 210 9.47 -2.71 8.12
CA PHE A 210 10.29 -1.70 7.46
C PHE A 210 11.77 -2.08 7.62
N ILE A 211 12.51 -2.05 6.53
CA ILE A 211 13.94 -2.42 6.51
C ILE A 211 14.73 -1.33 5.79
N LEU A 212 15.73 -0.80 6.46
CA LEU A 212 16.74 0.08 5.85
C LEU A 212 17.92 -0.77 5.37
N LEU A 213 18.19 -0.75 4.07
CA LEU A 213 19.39 -1.31 3.48
C LEU A 213 20.41 -0.19 3.32
N LYS A 214 21.55 -0.32 3.97
CA LYS A 214 22.60 0.71 3.99
C LYS A 214 23.96 0.05 4.13
N GLN A 215 24.88 0.37 3.22
CA GLN A 215 26.27 -0.11 3.25
C GLN A 215 26.38 -1.65 3.40
N GLY A 216 25.57 -2.40 2.63
CA GLY A 216 25.57 -3.86 2.62
C GLY A 216 24.99 -4.53 3.87
N LYS A 217 24.35 -3.78 4.73
CA LYS A 217 23.67 -4.26 5.94
C LYS A 217 22.19 -3.89 5.91
N MET A 218 21.40 -4.61 6.70
CA MET A 218 20.00 -4.26 6.92
C MET A 218 19.75 -3.91 8.37
N TYR A 219 18.83 -2.96 8.58
CA TYR A 219 18.40 -2.46 9.87
C TYR A 219 16.89 -2.49 9.92
N ARG A 220 16.31 -3.19 10.92
CA ARG A 220 14.86 -3.26 11.09
C ARG A 220 14.36 -2.08 11.88
N TYR A 221 13.28 -1.47 11.41
CA TYR A 221 12.56 -0.44 12.14
C TYR A 221 11.58 -1.11 13.11
N GLU A 222 11.84 -1.02 14.40
CA GLU A 222 11.06 -1.71 15.44
C GLU A 222 10.13 -0.79 16.23
N SER A 223 10.12 0.53 15.90
CA SER A 223 9.24 1.47 16.59
C SER A 223 7.78 1.28 16.21
N ALA A 224 6.88 1.41 17.20
CA ALA A 224 5.44 1.41 16.96
C ALA A 224 4.90 2.71 16.34
N SER A 225 5.74 3.75 16.18
CA SER A 225 5.35 5.03 15.59
C SER A 225 5.53 5.02 14.09
N TRP A 226 4.45 5.12 13.34
CA TRP A 226 4.47 5.19 11.88
C TRP A 226 4.23 6.63 11.37
N LYS A 227 4.82 7.59 12.05
CA LYS A 227 4.78 9.00 11.65
C LYS A 227 5.97 9.32 10.75
N GLN A 228 5.80 10.29 9.84
CA GLN A 228 6.87 10.76 8.97
C GLN A 228 8.14 11.14 9.77
N THR A 229 7.98 11.90 10.86
CA THR A 229 9.10 12.33 11.71
C THR A 229 9.88 11.16 12.33
N ALA A 230 9.19 10.07 12.69
CA ALA A 230 9.83 8.89 13.25
C ALA A 230 10.63 8.12 12.19
N PHE A 231 10.15 8.06 10.95
CA PHE A 231 10.90 7.49 9.83
C PHE A 231 12.12 8.33 9.48
N VAL A 232 11.97 9.66 9.50
CA VAL A 232 13.08 10.59 9.28
C VAL A 232 14.16 10.40 10.34
N GLU A 233 13.79 10.42 11.62
CA GLU A 233 14.73 10.21 12.72
C GLU A 233 15.46 8.87 12.63
N PHE A 234 14.74 7.81 12.24
CA PHE A 234 15.34 6.48 12.09
C PHE A 234 16.43 6.45 11.01
N ILE A 235 16.16 6.99 9.83
CA ILE A 235 17.14 6.99 8.72
C ILE A 235 18.33 7.89 9.03
N GLU A 236 18.13 9.01 9.71
CA GLU A 236 19.22 9.94 10.02
C GLU A 236 20.12 9.42 11.14
N ASN A 237 19.57 8.89 12.22
CA ASN A 237 20.33 8.54 13.41
C ASN A 237 19.91 7.22 14.07
N GLY A 238 18.60 6.90 14.02
CA GLY A 238 18.00 5.81 14.78
C GLY A 238 18.51 4.44 14.40
N TYR A 239 18.86 4.21 13.12
CA TYR A 239 19.34 2.93 12.63
C TYR A 239 20.65 2.48 13.32
N GLN A 240 21.47 3.43 13.80
CA GLN A 240 22.72 3.13 14.51
C GLN A 240 22.49 2.50 15.89
N LYS A 241 21.28 2.66 16.46
CA LYS A 241 20.90 2.12 17.77
C LYS A 241 20.34 0.70 17.67
N VAL A 242 20.04 0.21 16.47
CA VAL A 242 19.53 -1.13 16.27
C VAL A 242 20.62 -2.07 15.74
N LYS A 243 20.41 -3.37 15.92
CA LYS A 243 21.34 -4.38 15.48
C LYS A 243 21.45 -4.37 13.96
N ALA A 244 22.66 -4.21 13.44
CA ALA A 244 22.93 -4.42 12.03
C ALA A 244 22.89 -5.92 11.70
N GLU A 245 22.09 -6.31 10.72
CA GLU A 245 21.98 -7.68 10.23
C GLU A 245 22.64 -7.78 8.84
N GLN A 246 23.10 -8.99 8.49
CA GLN A 246 23.52 -9.28 7.12
C GLN A 246 22.31 -9.37 6.22
N VAL A 247 22.40 -8.81 5.01
CA VAL A 247 21.35 -8.99 4.01
C VAL A 247 21.33 -10.45 3.58
N PRO A 248 20.18 -11.16 3.70
CA PRO A 248 20.08 -12.54 3.27
C PRO A 248 20.36 -12.66 1.77
N VAL A 249 21.11 -13.67 1.38
CA VAL A 249 21.44 -13.93 -0.03
C VAL A 249 20.17 -14.27 -0.82
N GLU A 250 20.11 -13.84 -2.06
CA GLU A 250 19.02 -14.19 -2.97
C GLU A 250 18.97 -15.73 -3.13
N PRO A 251 17.79 -16.37 -2.95
CA PRO A 251 17.67 -17.80 -3.13
C PRO A 251 17.98 -18.19 -4.58
N SER A 252 18.88 -19.12 -4.79
CA SER A 252 19.16 -19.62 -6.14
C SER A 252 17.95 -20.39 -6.70
N ALA A 253 17.81 -20.45 -8.02
CA ALA A 253 16.75 -21.25 -8.67
C ALA A 253 16.79 -22.71 -8.21
N PHE A 254 17.98 -23.25 -7.95
CA PHE A 254 18.16 -24.61 -7.45
C PHE A 254 17.65 -24.77 -6.01
N SER A 255 17.92 -23.79 -5.11
CA SER A 255 17.43 -23.85 -3.72
C SER A 255 15.90 -23.76 -3.67
N LEU A 256 15.30 -22.90 -4.49
CA LEU A 256 13.83 -22.78 -4.60
C LEU A 256 13.21 -24.07 -5.16
N PHE A 257 13.83 -24.68 -6.16
CA PHE A 257 13.38 -25.96 -6.69
C PHE A 257 13.50 -27.09 -5.66
N SER A 258 14.64 -27.19 -4.97
CA SER A 258 14.87 -28.24 -3.95
C SER A 258 13.90 -28.12 -2.78
N GLU A 259 13.57 -26.90 -2.35
CA GLU A 259 12.59 -26.68 -1.29
C GLU A 259 11.16 -27.06 -1.72
N LYS A 260 10.75 -26.69 -2.95
CA LYS A 260 9.46 -27.13 -3.52
C LYS A 260 9.41 -28.65 -3.66
N ALA A 261 10.48 -29.27 -4.15
CA ALA A 261 10.59 -30.71 -4.26
C ALA A 261 10.51 -31.39 -2.89
N ALA A 262 11.19 -30.85 -1.88
CA ALA A 262 11.16 -31.40 -0.52
C ALA A 262 9.77 -31.35 0.13
N LYS A 263 8.93 -30.40 -0.25
CA LYS A 263 7.52 -30.31 0.21
C LYS A 263 6.61 -31.32 -0.50
N ILE A 264 6.89 -31.63 -1.77
CA ILE A 264 6.03 -32.48 -2.62
C ILE A 264 6.38 -33.95 -2.47
N ILE A 265 7.67 -34.31 -2.39
CA ILE A 265 8.15 -35.68 -2.33
C ILE A 265 7.54 -36.47 -1.14
N PRO A 266 7.49 -35.96 0.10
CA PRO A 266 6.85 -36.70 1.21
C PRO A 266 5.38 -37.02 0.96
N MET A 267 4.66 -36.13 0.31
CA MET A 267 3.24 -36.32 -0.03
C MET A 267 3.08 -37.51 -1.02
N TYR A 268 3.90 -37.56 -2.06
CA TYR A 268 3.86 -38.67 -3.02
C TYR A 268 4.28 -39.99 -2.39
N LEU A 269 5.27 -40.04 -1.49
CA LEU A 269 5.70 -41.23 -0.78
C LEU A 269 4.62 -41.85 0.11
N VAL A 270 3.66 -41.03 0.58
CA VAL A 270 2.54 -41.51 1.41
C VAL A 270 1.30 -41.81 0.57
N VAL A 271 0.92 -40.87 -0.31
CA VAL A 271 -0.36 -40.93 -1.05
C VAL A 271 -0.34 -42.07 -2.11
N VAL A 272 0.74 -42.19 -2.86
CA VAL A 272 0.81 -43.22 -3.93
C VAL A 272 0.73 -44.66 -3.36
N PRO A 273 1.46 -45.06 -2.31
CA PRO A 273 1.30 -46.38 -1.70
C PRO A 273 -0.10 -46.60 -1.13
N MET A 274 -0.73 -45.59 -0.55
CA MET A 274 -2.09 -45.69 -0.04
C MET A 274 -3.11 -45.94 -1.15
N ILE A 275 -2.98 -45.25 -2.28
CA ILE A 275 -3.84 -45.49 -3.47
C ILE A 275 -3.61 -46.90 -4.02
N CYS A 276 -2.36 -47.36 -4.12
CA CYS A 276 -2.03 -48.70 -4.56
C CYS A 276 -2.61 -49.75 -3.62
N LEU A 277 -2.51 -49.54 -2.31
CA LEU A 277 -3.07 -50.46 -1.30
C LEU A 277 -4.60 -50.53 -1.41
N ALA A 278 -5.26 -49.40 -1.55
CA ALA A 278 -6.71 -49.35 -1.75
C ALA A 278 -7.14 -50.08 -3.02
N ALA A 279 -6.42 -49.91 -4.13
CA ALA A 279 -6.71 -50.60 -5.38
C ALA A 279 -6.55 -52.12 -5.23
N VAL A 280 -5.53 -52.61 -4.52
CA VAL A 280 -5.32 -54.02 -4.22
C VAL A 280 -6.46 -54.58 -3.36
N LEU A 281 -6.87 -53.86 -2.33
CA LEU A 281 -8.00 -54.25 -1.49
C LEU A 281 -9.31 -54.35 -2.27
N ILE A 282 -9.59 -53.41 -3.15
CA ILE A 282 -10.78 -53.44 -4.00
C ILE A 282 -10.74 -54.63 -4.95
N ALA A 283 -9.57 -54.96 -5.53
CA ALA A 283 -9.39 -56.11 -6.40
C ALA A 283 -9.61 -57.41 -5.66
N LEU A 284 -9.10 -57.55 -4.42
CA LEU A 284 -9.32 -58.73 -3.58
C LEU A 284 -10.80 -58.90 -3.23
N VAL A 285 -11.49 -57.85 -2.80
CA VAL A 285 -12.93 -57.89 -2.47
C VAL A 285 -13.75 -58.30 -3.70
N SER A 286 -13.46 -57.71 -4.87
CA SER A 286 -14.15 -58.03 -6.13
C SER A 286 -13.87 -59.47 -6.59
N GLY A 287 -12.67 -59.99 -6.34
CA GLY A 287 -12.32 -61.38 -6.60
C GLY A 287 -13.08 -62.36 -5.71
N PHE A 288 -13.24 -62.04 -4.41
CA PHE A 288 -14.06 -62.83 -3.48
C PHE A 288 -15.54 -62.87 -3.84
N THR A 289 -16.10 -61.71 -4.30
CA THR A 289 -17.51 -61.66 -4.72
C THR A 289 -17.77 -62.44 -5.99
N LYS A 290 -16.85 -62.47 -6.98
CA LYS A 290 -16.93 -63.30 -8.16
C LYS A 290 -16.86 -64.79 -7.83
N LYS A 291 -15.97 -65.22 -6.90
CA LYS A 291 -15.82 -66.63 -6.50
C LYS A 291 -17.05 -67.15 -5.76
N LYS A 292 -17.70 -66.30 -4.95
CA LYS A 292 -18.95 -66.63 -4.26
C LYS A 292 -20.13 -66.82 -5.21
N LYS A 293 -20.20 -65.99 -6.29
CA LYS A 293 -21.24 -66.12 -7.32
C LYS A 293 -21.12 -67.39 -8.15
N THR A 294 -19.89 -67.80 -8.51
CA THR A 294 -19.61 -69.06 -9.25
C THR A 294 -19.87 -70.31 -8.41
N THR A 295 -19.66 -70.24 -7.09
CA THR A 295 -19.97 -71.36 -6.19
C THR A 295 -21.48 -71.55 -5.99
N THR A 296 -22.24 -70.48 -5.93
CA THR A 296 -23.71 -70.47 -5.80
C THR A 296 -24.38 -71.02 -7.09
N GLU A 297 -23.88 -70.64 -8.27
CA GLU A 297 -24.41 -71.16 -9.53
C GLU A 297 -24.09 -72.72 -9.72
N ARG A 298 -22.97 -73.23 -9.25
CA ARG A 298 -22.66 -74.65 -9.28
C ARG A 298 -23.56 -75.45 -8.33
N THR A 299 -23.95 -74.94 -7.18
CA THR A 299 -24.85 -75.60 -6.23
C THR A 299 -26.29 -75.68 -6.69
N THR A 300 -26.73 -74.68 -7.48
CA THR A 300 -28.11 -74.63 -8.02
C THR A 300 -28.27 -75.57 -9.24
N PHE A 301 -27.21 -75.93 -9.94
CA PHE A 301 -27.27 -76.86 -11.09
C PHE A 301 -27.29 -78.36 -10.68
N GLN A 302 -26.87 -78.72 -9.45
CA GLN A 302 -26.89 -80.08 -8.97
C GLN A 302 -28.21 -80.55 -8.27
N VAL A 303 -29.14 -79.62 -8.04
CA VAL A 303 -30.44 -79.95 -7.36
C VAL A 303 -31.58 -80.15 -8.38
N LYS A 304 -31.31 -80.29 -9.69
CA LYS A 304 -32.33 -80.48 -10.70
C LYS A 304 -32.22 -81.76 -11.53
N ILE A 305 -31.55 -82.75 -10.99
CA ILE A 305 -31.55 -84.15 -11.56
C ILE A 305 -31.69 -85.13 -10.37
N ASP A 306 -32.94 -85.22 -9.89
CA ASP A 306 -33.53 -86.43 -9.33
C ASP A 306 -35.07 -86.31 -9.39
#